data_241db9da3f55a2641b556b47b8307cb4
#
_entry.id   241db9da3f55a2641b556b47b8307cb4
#
_cell.length_a   1.000
_cell.length_b   1.000
_cell.length_c   1.000
_cell.angle_alpha   90.00
_cell.angle_beta   90.00
_cell.angle_gamma   90.00
#
_symmetry.space_group_name_H-M   'P 1'
#
loop_
_entity.id
_entity.type
_entity.pdbx_description
1 polymer ?
#
loop_
_entity_poly.entity_id
_entity_poly.type
_entity_poly.pdbx_seq_one_letter_code
_entity_poly.pdbx_strand_id
1 'polypeptide(L)'
;MPHYSTRRIWHPQKQPKRSCVKGMRPPGRRQSANFALPSLLPLHKTARAASMKSFFLVLLLCLLAPDFSLAAGYEPHFPALADGNKQYASFPIPAEKYPVVEGGLMEILKSRIESDPFNVAATVIFLLAIIHTFAAGFFTKLAHKYEHLHDEQLKKRGARDAEHPDGVPEVSFLGTIFHFLGEIEAVFGLWVIALAAAAIYFHSWLDFQLYLSEDRVFVEPVFVVVIMAIAASRPVLRFAEALMASAASLGKGTPAAWWLSVLIIAPVLGSFITEPAAMTIGALLLAKKFYRFNPPNILAHATLGLLFVNISIGGTLTNFAAPPVLMVASVWEWSTPFMLQHFGWKALIAIVLSSVVYFLVFRKALTRVADLADGVEDGNSDAASWQERETQIPIWVTAVHLGFLAWTVYTAHFPVLFIGGFLFFLAFIIATRHHQNEVSLRSPILVGFFLAALVIHGGCQAWWIAPVIMSLGDQTLMLGATILTAFNDNAAITYLAAQVQGISETAKYAVVAGAVTGGGLTVIANAPNPAGQSILSRFFKDGISPLGLALGALVPTIIAYLCFMLLPSGHAGEPVKAPEKAPAATEEVQPAP
;
A
#
# COMPACT_ATOMS: atom_id res chain seq x y z
N MET A 1 -39.16 -45.28 -19.52
CA MET A 1 -38.80 -46.72 -19.64
C MET A 1 -37.78 -46.90 -20.74
N PRO A 2 -36.71 -47.75 -20.60
CA PRO A 2 -36.15 -48.36 -19.38
C PRO A 2 -34.70 -47.95 -19.12
N HIS A 3 -34.32 -47.94 -17.86
CA HIS A 3 -33.25 -48.61 -17.13
C HIS A 3 -32.05 -49.18 -17.91
N TYR A 4 -30.85 -48.77 -17.54
CA TYR A 4 -29.73 -49.72 -17.23
C TYR A 4 -28.77 -49.14 -16.20
N SER A 5 -28.72 -49.82 -15.07
CA SER A 5 -27.78 -49.74 -13.96
C SER A 5 -26.57 -50.61 -14.30
N THR A 6 -25.35 -50.14 -14.05
CA THR A 6 -24.21 -51.00 -13.82
C THR A 6 -23.28 -50.45 -12.73
N ARG A 7 -23.43 -51.05 -11.55
CA ARG A 7 -22.43 -51.01 -10.46
C ARG A 7 -21.14 -51.69 -10.93
N ARG A 8 -19.97 -51.07 -10.77
CA ARG A 8 -18.68 -51.75 -10.80
C ARG A 8 -18.20 -51.91 -9.35
N ILE A 9 -18.03 -53.18 -8.97
CA ILE A 9 -17.49 -53.72 -7.72
C ILE A 9 -15.96 -53.53 -7.75
N TRP A 10 -15.41 -52.90 -6.72
CA TRP A 10 -13.97 -52.79 -6.50
C TRP A 10 -13.46 -54.02 -5.77
N HIS A 11 -12.44 -54.75 -6.34
CA HIS A 11 -11.69 -55.81 -5.68
C HIS A 11 -10.34 -55.27 -5.19
N PRO A 12 -9.90 -55.57 -3.95
CA PRO A 12 -8.60 -55.15 -3.47
C PRO A 12 -7.51 -56.10 -3.96
N GLN A 13 -6.45 -55.58 -4.58
CA GLN A 13 -5.26 -56.34 -4.93
C GLN A 13 -4.38 -56.61 -3.71
N LYS A 14 -3.91 -57.86 -3.60
CA LYS A 14 -3.03 -58.39 -2.57
C LYS A 14 -1.61 -57.86 -2.71
N GLN A 15 -1.03 -57.40 -1.60
CA GLN A 15 0.41 -57.12 -1.48
C GLN A 15 1.26 -58.39 -1.51
N PRO A 16 2.47 -58.41 -2.11
CA PRO A 16 3.38 -59.55 -2.04
C PRO A 16 4.18 -59.56 -0.73
N LYS A 17 4.36 -60.79 -0.20
CA LYS A 17 5.07 -61.14 1.03
C LYS A 17 6.58 -60.84 0.88
N ARG A 18 7.16 -60.13 1.87
CA ARG A 18 8.61 -60.00 2.04
C ARG A 18 9.17 -61.28 2.66
N SER A 19 10.16 -61.88 1.98
CA SER A 19 10.95 -63.01 2.46
C SER A 19 12.01 -62.55 3.47
N CYS A 20 12.14 -63.31 4.56
CA CYS A 20 13.19 -63.24 5.58
C CYS A 20 14.56 -63.58 4.99
N VAL A 21 15.58 -62.74 5.17
CA VAL A 21 16.98 -63.14 5.15
C VAL A 21 17.59 -62.92 6.53
N LYS A 22 18.10 -64.02 7.11
CA LYS A 22 18.79 -64.10 8.39
C LYS A 22 20.22 -63.54 8.28
N GLY A 23 20.63 -62.80 9.30
CA GLY A 23 21.95 -62.92 9.89
C GLY A 23 23.00 -61.90 9.47
N MET A 24 23.23 -60.90 10.37
CA MET A 24 24.58 -60.47 10.74
C MET A 24 24.53 -59.67 12.07
N ARG A 25 25.41 -60.05 13.02
CA ARG A 25 25.54 -59.41 14.33
C ARG A 25 26.27 -58.07 14.24
N PRO A 26 25.92 -57.05 15.05
CA PRO A 26 26.69 -55.82 15.14
C PRO A 26 27.81 -55.94 16.20
N PRO A 27 28.94 -55.24 16.04
CA PRO A 27 29.98 -55.10 17.04
C PRO A 27 29.76 -53.92 17.99
N GLY A 28 30.06 -54.17 19.26
CA GLY A 28 30.72 -53.29 20.22
C GLY A 28 30.01 -52.02 20.69
N ARG A 29 29.40 -52.09 21.88
CA ARG A 29 29.06 -50.94 22.74
C ARG A 29 30.31 -50.10 23.07
N ARG A 30 30.31 -48.81 22.78
CA ARG A 30 31.12 -47.79 23.49
C ARG A 30 30.20 -47.02 24.44
N GLN A 31 30.65 -46.90 25.67
CA GLN A 31 30.03 -46.15 26.75
C GLN A 31 29.93 -44.68 26.40
N SER A 32 28.71 -44.12 26.41
CA SER A 32 28.47 -42.68 26.37
C SER A 32 28.27 -42.17 27.80
N ALA A 33 29.12 -41.25 28.19
CA ALA A 33 29.05 -40.51 29.45
C ALA A 33 27.75 -39.69 29.52
N ASN A 34 27.01 -39.88 30.61
CA ASN A 34 25.85 -39.10 30.97
C ASN A 34 26.28 -37.66 31.33
N PHE A 35 26.05 -36.69 30.46
CA PHE A 35 25.98 -35.28 30.86
C PHE A 35 24.51 -34.96 31.15
N ALA A 36 24.17 -34.80 32.41
CA ALA A 36 22.89 -34.29 32.86
C ALA A 36 22.81 -32.78 32.52
N LEU A 37 21.89 -32.43 31.62
CA LEU A 37 21.49 -31.03 31.40
C LEU A 37 20.48 -30.64 32.48
N PRO A 38 20.63 -29.45 33.09
CA PRO A 38 19.65 -28.94 34.06
C PRO A 38 18.32 -28.62 33.37
N SER A 39 17.23 -28.99 34.04
CA SER A 39 15.83 -28.75 33.68
C SER A 39 15.57 -27.30 33.39
N LEU A 40 15.27 -26.95 32.14
CA LEU A 40 14.79 -25.64 31.71
C LEU A 40 13.34 -25.43 32.17
N LEU A 41 13.16 -24.50 33.07
CA LEU A 41 11.90 -23.90 33.50
C LEU A 41 11.09 -23.33 32.29
N PRO A 42 9.76 -23.18 32.38
CA PRO A 42 8.91 -22.87 31.24
C PRO A 42 9.08 -21.42 30.79
N LEU A 43 9.82 -21.21 29.71
CA LEU A 43 10.07 -19.93 29.03
C LEU A 43 8.84 -19.33 28.31
N HIS A 44 7.65 -19.94 28.46
CA HIS A 44 6.47 -19.54 27.66
C HIS A 44 5.80 -18.23 28.08
N LYS A 45 6.05 -17.70 29.29
CA LYS A 45 5.47 -16.42 29.73
C LYS A 45 6.37 -15.21 29.47
N THR A 46 7.69 -15.41 29.36
CA THR A 46 8.64 -14.32 29.17
C THR A 46 8.79 -13.87 27.71
N ALA A 47 8.55 -14.75 26.73
CA ALA A 47 8.66 -14.42 25.30
C ALA A 47 7.57 -13.44 24.82
N ARG A 48 6.35 -13.51 25.39
CA ARG A 48 5.27 -12.56 25.06
C ARG A 48 5.52 -11.15 25.58
N ALA A 49 6.11 -11.03 26.77
CA ALA A 49 6.44 -9.73 27.36
C ALA A 49 7.65 -9.06 26.68
N ALA A 50 8.62 -9.86 26.19
CA ALA A 50 9.76 -9.33 25.44
C ALA A 50 9.37 -8.80 24.07
N SER A 51 8.43 -9.44 23.36
CA SER A 51 7.91 -9.01 22.06
C SER A 51 7.22 -7.63 22.14
N MET A 52 6.41 -7.42 23.17
CA MET A 52 5.69 -6.14 23.36
C MET A 52 6.63 -5.01 23.76
N LYS A 53 7.62 -5.28 24.61
CA LYS A 53 8.65 -4.29 24.99
C LYS A 53 9.54 -3.90 23.80
N SER A 54 9.90 -4.84 22.93
CA SER A 54 10.70 -4.56 21.73
C SER A 54 9.93 -3.73 20.72
N PHE A 55 8.62 -3.94 20.58
CA PHE A 55 7.76 -3.09 19.73
C PHE A 55 7.70 -1.66 20.24
N PHE A 56 7.43 -1.46 21.55
CA PHE A 56 7.41 -0.12 22.14
C PHE A 56 8.78 0.56 22.05
N LEU A 57 9.88 -0.20 22.10
CA LEU A 57 11.22 0.35 21.93
C LEU A 57 11.46 0.80 20.48
N VAL A 58 11.08 0.01 19.47
CA VAL A 58 11.18 0.40 18.05
C VAL A 58 10.22 1.55 17.74
N LEU A 59 9.00 1.52 18.26
CA LEU A 59 8.04 2.62 18.18
C LEU A 59 8.61 3.91 18.80
N LEU A 60 9.20 3.79 19.98
CA LEU A 60 9.82 4.91 20.68
C LEU A 60 11.05 5.42 19.90
N LEU A 61 11.86 4.55 19.31
CA LEU A 61 13.00 4.94 18.47
C LEU A 61 12.54 5.65 17.18
N CYS A 62 11.45 5.20 16.56
CA CYS A 62 10.86 5.89 15.39
C CYS A 62 10.24 7.25 15.77
N LEU A 63 9.66 7.37 16.98
CA LEU A 63 9.08 8.61 17.48
C LEU A 63 10.11 9.60 18.06
N LEU A 64 11.25 9.08 18.54
CA LEU A 64 12.35 9.88 19.11
C LEU A 64 13.50 10.09 18.09
N ALA A 65 13.36 9.61 16.85
CA ALA A 65 14.30 9.97 15.80
C ALA A 65 14.34 11.50 15.72
N PRO A 66 15.49 12.14 16.02
CA PRO A 66 15.57 13.60 15.98
C PRO A 66 15.20 14.05 14.57
N ASP A 67 14.43 15.13 14.47
CA ASP A 67 14.18 15.84 13.22
C ASP A 67 15.53 16.30 12.65
N PHE A 68 16.19 15.42 11.90
CA PHE A 68 17.22 15.83 10.98
C PHE A 68 16.50 16.43 9.74
N SER A 69 15.88 17.58 9.93
CA SER A 69 15.66 18.52 8.84
C SER A 69 17.02 19.19 8.53
N LEU A 70 17.98 18.39 8.13
CA LEU A 70 19.03 18.89 7.27
C LEU A 70 18.37 19.05 5.92
N ALA A 71 17.78 20.22 5.70
CA ALA A 71 17.59 20.81 4.40
C ALA A 71 19.00 21.00 3.79
N ALA A 72 19.65 19.90 3.48
CA ALA A 72 20.72 19.89 2.53
C ALA A 72 20.00 19.99 1.18
N GLY A 73 20.01 21.19 0.59
CA GLY A 73 19.81 21.35 -0.82
C GLY A 73 20.83 20.47 -1.54
N TYR A 74 20.49 19.22 -1.74
CA TYR A 74 21.14 18.36 -2.69
C TYR A 74 20.57 18.72 -4.04
N GLU A 75 21.15 19.74 -4.67
CA GLU A 75 21.07 19.88 -6.11
C GLU A 75 21.90 18.74 -6.70
N PRO A 76 21.31 17.77 -7.38
CA PRO A 76 22.09 16.78 -8.11
C PRO A 76 22.84 17.51 -9.22
N HIS A 77 24.12 17.78 -9.01
CA HIS A 77 25.03 18.21 -10.06
C HIS A 77 25.25 17.04 -11.01
N PHE A 78 24.36 16.89 -11.99
CA PHE A 78 24.72 16.20 -13.22
C PHE A 78 25.68 17.10 -14.01
N PRO A 79 26.76 16.53 -14.63
CA PRO A 79 27.65 17.36 -15.43
C PRO A 79 26.80 18.08 -16.48
N ALA A 80 26.84 19.41 -16.47
CA ALA A 80 26.20 20.25 -17.45
C ALA A 80 26.53 19.68 -18.84
N LEU A 81 25.52 19.25 -19.59
CA LEU A 81 25.70 18.98 -20.99
C LEU A 81 26.29 20.24 -21.60
N ALA A 82 27.54 20.11 -22.09
CA ALA A 82 28.39 21.21 -22.49
C ALA A 82 27.88 21.90 -23.77
N ASP A 83 26.76 22.61 -23.65
CA ASP A 83 26.31 23.58 -24.64
C ASP A 83 25.73 24.80 -23.91
N GLY A 84 26.66 25.64 -23.48
CA GLY A 84 26.44 26.81 -22.61
C GLY A 84 25.62 27.96 -23.24
N ASN A 85 24.60 27.73 -24.03
CA ASN A 85 23.75 28.80 -24.51
C ASN A 85 22.38 28.40 -25.08
N LYS A 86 21.76 27.34 -24.63
CA LYS A 86 20.33 27.12 -24.89
C LYS A 86 19.58 27.33 -23.59
N GLN A 87 18.89 28.44 -23.50
CA GLN A 87 17.82 28.69 -22.55
C GLN A 87 16.70 27.71 -22.92
N TYR A 88 16.76 26.49 -22.34
CA TYR A 88 15.71 25.50 -22.56
C TYR A 88 14.40 26.09 -22.05
N ALA A 89 13.39 26.08 -22.88
CA ALA A 89 12.04 26.41 -22.46
C ALA A 89 11.67 25.42 -21.35
N SER A 90 11.32 25.90 -20.17
CA SER A 90 10.90 25.05 -19.06
C SER A 90 9.64 24.30 -19.47
N PHE A 91 9.72 22.96 -19.52
CA PHE A 91 8.63 22.05 -19.86
C PHE A 91 8.31 21.16 -18.65
N PRO A 92 7.05 21.01 -18.23
CA PRO A 92 5.89 21.85 -18.61
C PRO A 92 6.05 23.30 -18.14
N ILE A 93 5.27 24.23 -18.70
CA ILE A 93 5.37 25.64 -18.32
C ILE A 93 5.05 25.81 -16.82
N PRO A 94 5.96 26.37 -16.00
CA PRO A 94 5.70 26.65 -14.60
C PRO A 94 4.54 27.63 -14.39
N ALA A 95 3.82 27.47 -13.28
CA ALA A 95 2.62 28.27 -13.00
C ALA A 95 2.86 29.78 -13.02
N GLU A 96 4.06 30.24 -12.63
CA GLU A 96 4.45 31.66 -12.58
C GLU A 96 4.75 32.24 -13.95
N LYS A 97 5.03 31.42 -14.96
CA LYS A 97 5.37 31.88 -16.32
C LYS A 97 4.15 32.06 -17.22
N TYR A 98 2.96 31.65 -16.77
CA TYR A 98 1.73 31.95 -17.51
C TYR A 98 1.37 33.43 -17.44
N PRO A 99 0.75 33.98 -18.50
CA PRO A 99 0.27 35.36 -18.48
C PRO A 99 -0.72 35.58 -17.32
N VAL A 100 -0.56 36.70 -16.63
CA VAL A 100 -1.54 37.13 -15.63
C VAL A 100 -2.80 37.62 -16.35
N VAL A 101 -3.92 36.95 -16.11
CA VAL A 101 -5.22 37.29 -16.70
C VAL A 101 -6.13 37.79 -15.58
N GLU A 102 -6.62 39.01 -15.72
CA GLU A 102 -7.68 39.53 -14.85
C GLU A 102 -9.01 38.98 -15.32
N GLY A 103 -9.50 37.94 -14.62
CA GLY A 103 -10.75 37.29 -15.03
C GLY A 103 -11.13 36.08 -14.15
N GLY A 104 -12.23 35.42 -14.52
CA GLY A 104 -12.70 34.23 -13.85
C GLY A 104 -11.85 32.98 -14.16
N LEU A 105 -12.07 31.91 -13.40
CA LEU A 105 -11.33 30.63 -13.55
C LEU A 105 -11.26 30.15 -15.02
N MET A 106 -12.38 30.25 -15.77
CA MET A 106 -12.42 29.80 -17.17
C MET A 106 -11.54 30.63 -18.10
N GLU A 107 -11.39 31.92 -17.84
CA GLU A 107 -10.52 32.81 -18.63
C GLU A 107 -9.05 32.49 -18.36
N ILE A 108 -8.70 32.23 -17.10
CA ILE A 108 -7.35 31.78 -16.73
C ILE A 108 -7.02 30.46 -17.43
N LEU A 109 -7.91 29.47 -17.38
CA LEU A 109 -7.68 28.17 -18.01
C LEU A 109 -7.57 28.28 -19.52
N LYS A 110 -8.41 29.10 -20.15
CA LYS A 110 -8.35 29.37 -21.61
C LYS A 110 -7.01 29.97 -22.02
N SER A 111 -6.54 31.00 -21.31
CA SER A 111 -5.24 31.63 -21.57
C SER A 111 -4.08 30.61 -21.44
N ARG A 112 -4.12 29.73 -20.47
CA ARG A 112 -3.09 28.69 -20.28
C ARG A 112 -3.13 27.60 -21.36
N ILE A 113 -4.32 27.29 -21.91
CA ILE A 113 -4.46 26.39 -23.07
C ILE A 113 -3.90 27.06 -24.33
N GLU A 114 -4.18 28.34 -24.53
CA GLU A 114 -3.65 29.11 -25.68
C GLU A 114 -2.12 29.24 -25.58
N SER A 115 -1.56 29.33 -24.38
CA SER A 115 -0.11 29.42 -24.16
C SER A 115 0.61 28.08 -24.48
N ASP A 116 -0.01 26.94 -24.16
CA ASP A 116 0.53 25.61 -24.46
C ASP A 116 -0.60 24.61 -24.66
N PRO A 117 -0.90 24.20 -25.91
CA PRO A 117 -1.92 23.20 -26.20
C PRO A 117 -1.59 21.79 -25.65
N PHE A 118 -0.31 21.48 -25.34
CA PHE A 118 0.08 20.26 -24.66
C PHE A 118 -0.64 20.06 -23.34
N ASN A 119 -0.97 21.13 -22.63
CA ASN A 119 -1.71 21.11 -21.38
C ASN A 119 -3.01 20.30 -21.48
N VAL A 120 -3.78 20.50 -22.56
CA VAL A 120 -5.03 19.76 -22.81
C VAL A 120 -4.73 18.29 -23.11
N ALA A 121 -3.73 18.04 -23.97
CA ALA A 121 -3.36 16.67 -24.32
C ALA A 121 -2.91 15.87 -23.09
N ALA A 122 -2.07 16.44 -22.23
CA ALA A 122 -1.62 15.83 -20.99
C ALA A 122 -2.78 15.53 -20.03
N THR A 123 -3.74 16.46 -19.91
CA THR A 123 -4.91 16.27 -19.04
C THR A 123 -5.88 15.23 -19.58
N VAL A 124 -6.11 15.20 -20.91
CA VAL A 124 -6.93 14.16 -21.55
C VAL A 124 -6.29 12.78 -21.37
N ILE A 125 -4.97 12.65 -21.57
CA ILE A 125 -4.24 11.41 -21.35
C ILE A 125 -4.35 10.95 -19.89
N PHE A 126 -4.18 11.86 -18.94
CA PHE A 126 -4.35 11.58 -17.51
C PHE A 126 -5.78 11.12 -17.18
N LEU A 127 -6.81 11.79 -17.73
CA LEU A 127 -8.21 11.39 -17.57
C LEU A 127 -8.49 10.02 -18.18
N LEU A 128 -7.92 9.71 -19.35
CA LEU A 128 -8.04 8.41 -19.98
C LEU A 128 -7.35 7.30 -19.16
N ALA A 129 -6.24 7.60 -18.50
CA ALA A 129 -5.62 6.68 -17.54
C ALA A 129 -6.58 6.38 -16.38
N ILE A 130 -7.22 7.39 -15.80
CA ILE A 130 -8.25 7.21 -14.75
C ILE A 130 -9.42 6.38 -15.28
N ILE A 131 -9.96 6.68 -16.45
CA ILE A 131 -11.05 5.90 -17.06
C ILE A 131 -10.63 4.44 -17.28
N HIS A 132 -9.40 4.19 -17.70
CA HIS A 132 -8.87 2.84 -17.90
C HIS A 132 -8.88 2.03 -16.59
N THR A 133 -8.63 2.64 -15.43
CA THR A 133 -8.69 1.91 -14.14
C THR A 133 -10.08 1.32 -13.87
N PHE A 134 -11.15 1.98 -14.30
CA PHE A 134 -12.51 1.44 -14.22
C PHE A 134 -12.75 0.28 -15.20
N ALA A 135 -11.99 0.23 -16.30
CA ALA A 135 -12.07 -0.86 -17.27
C ALA A 135 -11.21 -2.08 -16.87
N ALA A 136 -10.44 -2.02 -15.77
CA ALA A 136 -9.56 -3.11 -15.32
C ALA A 136 -10.30 -4.46 -15.20
N GLY A 137 -11.51 -4.46 -14.62
CA GLY A 137 -12.33 -5.67 -14.52
C GLY A 137 -12.78 -6.25 -15.87
N PHE A 138 -12.91 -5.44 -16.91
CA PHE A 138 -13.19 -5.90 -18.28
C PHE A 138 -11.94 -6.61 -18.86
N PHE A 139 -10.77 -6.02 -18.69
CA PHE A 139 -9.52 -6.62 -19.16
C PHE A 139 -9.21 -7.94 -18.45
N THR A 140 -9.46 -8.03 -17.13
CA THR A 140 -9.31 -9.28 -16.37
C THR A 140 -10.24 -10.39 -16.90
N LYS A 141 -11.49 -10.07 -17.21
CA LYS A 141 -12.42 -11.04 -17.83
C LYS A 141 -11.93 -11.49 -19.21
N LEU A 142 -11.35 -10.57 -19.99
CA LEU A 142 -10.79 -10.87 -21.29
C LEU A 142 -9.55 -11.76 -21.17
N ALA A 143 -8.69 -11.50 -20.18
CA ALA A 143 -7.55 -12.32 -19.84
C ALA A 143 -7.95 -13.79 -19.60
N HIS A 144 -8.88 -14.02 -18.67
CA HIS A 144 -9.39 -15.37 -18.37
C HIS A 144 -10.00 -16.07 -19.60
N LYS A 145 -10.67 -15.30 -20.47
CA LYS A 145 -11.19 -15.86 -21.73
C LYS A 145 -10.05 -16.39 -22.62
N TYR A 146 -8.98 -15.62 -22.78
CA TYR A 146 -7.85 -16.03 -23.62
C TYR A 146 -7.01 -17.14 -22.99
N GLU A 147 -6.88 -17.17 -21.66
CA GLU A 147 -6.29 -18.29 -20.93
C GLU A 147 -7.07 -19.58 -21.17
N HIS A 148 -8.39 -19.53 -21.00
CA HIS A 148 -9.25 -20.70 -21.24
C HIS A 148 -9.16 -21.20 -22.70
N LEU A 149 -9.14 -20.30 -23.69
CA LEU A 149 -8.97 -20.66 -25.09
C LEU A 149 -7.59 -21.31 -25.34
N HIS A 150 -6.56 -20.81 -24.68
CA HIS A 150 -5.21 -21.37 -24.76
C HIS A 150 -5.16 -22.78 -24.14
N ASP A 151 -5.72 -22.96 -22.97
CA ASP A 151 -5.84 -24.26 -22.29
C ASP A 151 -6.60 -25.29 -23.14
N GLU A 152 -7.69 -24.86 -23.83
CA GLU A 152 -8.40 -25.73 -24.77
C GLU A 152 -7.53 -26.13 -25.98
N GLN A 153 -6.71 -25.21 -26.49
CA GLN A 153 -5.79 -25.50 -27.58
C GLN A 153 -4.70 -26.50 -27.15
N LEU A 154 -4.14 -26.34 -25.94
CA LEU A 154 -3.16 -27.27 -25.37
C LEU A 154 -3.77 -28.67 -25.21
N LYS A 155 -4.99 -28.76 -24.66
CA LYS A 155 -5.73 -30.03 -24.55
C LYS A 155 -5.96 -30.71 -25.91
N LYS A 156 -6.32 -29.94 -26.94
CA LYS A 156 -6.53 -30.46 -28.31
C LYS A 156 -5.23 -30.94 -28.97
N ARG A 157 -4.09 -30.34 -28.65
CA ARG A 157 -2.75 -30.74 -29.12
C ARG A 157 -2.23 -31.99 -28.41
N GLY A 158 -2.94 -32.56 -27.45
CA GLY A 158 -2.49 -33.72 -26.67
C GLY A 158 -1.39 -33.39 -25.66
N ALA A 159 -1.06 -32.11 -25.53
CA ALA A 159 -0.09 -31.58 -24.57
C ALA A 159 -0.73 -31.43 -23.19
N ARG A 160 -1.19 -32.55 -22.60
CA ARG A 160 -1.84 -32.52 -21.27
C ARG A 160 -0.88 -32.12 -20.14
N ASP A 161 0.43 -32.24 -20.40
CA ASP A 161 1.52 -31.94 -19.47
C ASP A 161 2.74 -31.42 -20.25
N ALA A 162 2.53 -30.56 -21.27
CA ALA A 162 3.65 -29.91 -21.93
C ALA A 162 4.25 -28.85 -20.99
N GLU A 163 4.88 -29.33 -19.93
CA GLU A 163 6.00 -28.63 -19.37
C GLU A 163 7.02 -28.47 -20.50
N HIS A 164 7.40 -27.24 -20.79
CA HIS A 164 8.61 -26.99 -21.56
C HIS A 164 9.71 -27.88 -20.98
N PRO A 165 10.69 -28.36 -21.78
CA PRO A 165 11.79 -29.18 -21.25
C PRO A 165 12.43 -28.62 -19.98
N ASP A 166 12.23 -27.31 -19.72
CA ASP A 166 12.73 -26.58 -18.56
C ASP A 166 11.74 -26.55 -17.36
N GLY A 167 10.61 -27.26 -17.42
CA GLY A 167 9.60 -27.29 -16.34
C GLY A 167 8.76 -26.01 -16.20
N VAL A 168 8.80 -25.10 -17.20
CA VAL A 168 8.01 -23.86 -17.18
C VAL A 168 6.70 -24.10 -17.95
N PRO A 169 5.51 -23.85 -17.34
CA PRO A 169 4.24 -24.03 -18.03
C PRO A 169 4.09 -23.03 -19.19
N GLU A 170 3.58 -23.50 -20.33
CA GLU A 170 3.23 -22.64 -21.46
C GLU A 170 2.05 -21.73 -21.06
N VAL A 171 2.24 -20.40 -21.15
CA VAL A 171 1.24 -19.40 -20.76
C VAL A 171 0.64 -18.71 -21.98
N SER A 172 -0.62 -18.29 -21.87
CA SER A 172 -1.28 -17.51 -22.90
C SER A 172 -0.69 -16.12 -23.00
N PHE A 173 0.00 -15.79 -24.11
CA PHE A 173 0.57 -14.45 -24.33
C PHE A 173 -0.51 -13.35 -24.26
N LEU A 174 -1.64 -13.55 -24.96
CA LEU A 174 -2.76 -12.60 -24.92
C LEU A 174 -3.42 -12.53 -23.54
N GLY A 175 -3.57 -13.68 -22.87
CA GLY A 175 -4.05 -13.72 -21.48
C GLY A 175 -3.17 -12.87 -20.57
N THR A 176 -1.85 -13.03 -20.65
CA THR A 176 -0.87 -12.27 -19.85
C THR A 176 -0.93 -10.76 -20.15
N ILE A 177 -1.03 -10.35 -21.43
CA ILE A 177 -1.18 -8.94 -21.80
C ILE A 177 -2.46 -8.36 -21.21
N PHE A 178 -3.60 -9.05 -21.35
CA PHE A 178 -4.86 -8.54 -20.81
C PHE A 178 -4.88 -8.52 -19.28
N HIS A 179 -4.18 -9.45 -18.60
CA HIS A 179 -3.95 -9.33 -17.15
C HIS A 179 -3.17 -8.07 -16.81
N PHE A 180 -2.10 -7.78 -17.54
CA PHE A 180 -1.31 -6.56 -17.31
C PHE A 180 -2.11 -5.28 -17.57
N LEU A 181 -2.96 -5.26 -18.61
CA LEU A 181 -3.89 -4.15 -18.89
C LEU A 181 -4.99 -4.03 -17.83
N GLY A 182 -5.31 -5.10 -17.13
CA GLY A 182 -6.26 -5.12 -16.00
C GLY A 182 -5.63 -4.87 -14.63
N GLU A 183 -4.31 -4.70 -14.55
CA GLU A 183 -3.60 -4.40 -13.31
C GLU A 183 -3.70 -2.88 -13.05
N ILE A 184 -4.46 -2.46 -12.04
CA ILE A 184 -4.75 -1.04 -11.76
C ILE A 184 -3.46 -0.25 -11.58
N GLU A 185 -2.48 -0.84 -10.89
CA GLU A 185 -1.18 -0.22 -10.63
C GLU A 185 -0.32 -0.06 -11.88
N ALA A 186 -0.55 -0.86 -12.93
CA ALA A 186 0.19 -0.76 -14.19
C ALA A 186 -0.39 0.27 -15.17
N VAL A 187 -1.67 0.61 -15.03
CA VAL A 187 -2.41 1.45 -15.99
C VAL A 187 -1.73 2.79 -16.20
N PHE A 188 -1.45 3.53 -15.13
CA PHE A 188 -0.83 4.85 -15.25
C PHE A 188 0.53 4.79 -15.96
N GLY A 189 1.34 3.76 -15.67
CA GLY A 189 2.62 3.56 -16.37
C GLY A 189 2.48 3.29 -17.85
N LEU A 190 1.43 2.58 -18.28
CA LEU A 190 1.14 2.39 -19.71
C LEU A 190 0.81 3.72 -20.41
N TRP A 191 0.04 4.58 -19.75
CA TRP A 191 -0.33 5.89 -20.30
C TRP A 191 0.83 6.89 -20.32
N VAL A 192 1.94 6.66 -19.58
CA VAL A 192 3.18 7.44 -19.75
C VAL A 192 3.70 7.37 -21.19
N ILE A 193 3.51 6.23 -21.89
CA ILE A 193 3.91 6.10 -23.28
C ILE A 193 3.14 7.08 -24.17
N ALA A 194 1.84 7.22 -23.94
CA ALA A 194 1.01 8.17 -24.67
C ALA A 194 1.39 9.62 -24.32
N LEU A 195 1.69 9.89 -23.04
CA LEU A 195 2.16 11.20 -22.60
C LEU A 195 3.51 11.55 -23.23
N ALA A 196 4.46 10.61 -23.29
CA ALA A 196 5.74 10.79 -23.97
C ALA A 196 5.55 11.13 -25.45
N ALA A 197 4.68 10.39 -26.15
CA ALA A 197 4.37 10.66 -27.55
C ALA A 197 3.77 12.07 -27.75
N ALA A 198 2.87 12.50 -26.87
CA ALA A 198 2.32 13.84 -26.91
C ALA A 198 3.40 14.91 -26.61
N ALA A 199 4.25 14.69 -25.61
CA ALA A 199 5.34 15.60 -25.30
C ALA A 199 6.32 15.76 -26.48
N ILE A 200 6.65 14.67 -27.16
CA ILE A 200 7.51 14.70 -28.36
C ILE A 200 6.82 15.45 -29.52
N TYR A 201 5.51 15.31 -29.65
CA TYR A 201 4.74 15.96 -30.72
C TYR A 201 4.63 17.48 -30.53
N PHE A 202 4.32 17.94 -29.32
CA PHE A 202 4.11 19.35 -29.01
C PHE A 202 5.40 20.11 -28.68
N HIS A 203 6.40 19.40 -28.15
CA HIS A 203 7.71 19.91 -27.73
C HIS A 203 8.82 19.08 -28.37
N SER A 204 9.72 18.50 -27.56
CA SER A 204 10.79 17.64 -28.05
C SER A 204 11.07 16.44 -27.14
N TRP A 205 11.79 15.44 -27.67
CA TRP A 205 12.29 14.34 -26.87
C TRP A 205 13.22 14.82 -25.76
N LEU A 206 14.06 15.84 -26.03
CA LEU A 206 14.99 16.39 -25.06
C LEU A 206 14.25 17.05 -23.89
N ASP A 207 13.20 17.84 -24.17
CA ASP A 207 12.39 18.47 -23.11
C ASP A 207 11.76 17.42 -22.20
N PHE A 208 11.23 16.32 -22.77
CA PHE A 208 10.68 15.22 -21.98
C PHE A 208 11.75 14.49 -21.17
N GLN A 209 12.97 14.29 -21.71
CA GLN A 209 14.08 13.71 -20.96
C GLN A 209 14.50 14.59 -19.78
N LEU A 210 14.65 15.91 -20.00
CA LEU A 210 15.00 16.85 -18.94
C LEU A 210 13.92 16.91 -17.87
N TYR A 211 12.65 16.91 -18.26
CA TYR A 211 11.53 16.82 -17.34
C TYR A 211 11.62 15.59 -16.42
N LEU A 212 11.96 14.43 -16.95
CA LEU A 212 12.08 13.21 -16.17
C LEU A 212 13.33 13.18 -15.27
N SER A 213 14.44 13.75 -15.74
CA SER A 213 15.74 13.63 -15.07
C SER A 213 16.05 14.75 -14.08
N GLU A 214 15.53 15.95 -14.33
CA GLU A 214 15.89 17.15 -13.56
C GLU A 214 14.71 17.69 -12.75
N ASP A 215 13.49 17.67 -13.33
CA ASP A 215 12.32 18.29 -12.69
C ASP A 215 11.50 17.31 -11.82
N ARG A 216 11.72 15.99 -11.95
CA ARG A 216 10.94 14.99 -11.21
C ARG A 216 11.81 14.17 -10.26
N VAL A 217 11.27 13.99 -9.07
CA VAL A 217 11.94 13.21 -8.01
C VAL A 217 11.24 11.86 -7.88
N PHE A 218 12.00 10.76 -7.94
CA PHE A 218 11.49 9.39 -7.86
C PHE A 218 11.93 8.68 -6.56
N VAL A 219 12.38 9.43 -5.57
CA VAL A 219 12.83 8.89 -4.28
C VAL A 219 11.69 8.19 -3.57
N GLU A 220 10.51 8.82 -3.50
CA GLU A 220 9.33 8.28 -2.84
C GLU A 220 8.82 6.98 -3.50
N PRO A 221 8.66 6.88 -4.83
CA PRO A 221 8.34 5.62 -5.49
C PRO A 221 9.31 4.48 -5.18
N VAL A 222 10.62 4.75 -5.22
CA VAL A 222 11.66 3.73 -4.92
C VAL A 222 11.64 3.36 -3.44
N PHE A 223 11.47 4.33 -2.54
CA PHE A 223 11.32 4.09 -1.11
C PHE A 223 10.14 3.15 -0.81
N VAL A 224 8.99 3.36 -1.47
CA VAL A 224 7.81 2.50 -1.29
C VAL A 224 8.11 1.07 -1.71
N VAL A 225 8.82 0.84 -2.82
CA VAL A 225 9.22 -0.52 -3.24
C VAL A 225 10.03 -1.20 -2.13
N VAL A 226 11.01 -0.51 -1.58
CA VAL A 226 11.92 -1.05 -0.57
C VAL A 226 11.17 -1.35 0.73
N ILE A 227 10.44 -0.37 1.27
CA ILE A 227 9.78 -0.53 2.57
C ILE A 227 8.67 -1.59 2.50
N MET A 228 7.91 -1.66 1.42
CA MET A 228 6.89 -2.67 1.21
C MET A 228 7.49 -4.08 1.12
N ALA A 229 8.60 -4.25 0.41
CA ALA A 229 9.27 -5.54 0.29
C ALA A 229 9.77 -6.07 1.66
N ILE A 230 10.32 -5.19 2.49
CA ILE A 230 10.77 -5.53 3.85
C ILE A 230 9.56 -5.85 4.75
N ALA A 231 8.53 -5.00 4.72
CA ALA A 231 7.34 -5.13 5.55
C ALA A 231 6.51 -6.38 5.22
N ALA A 232 6.50 -6.82 3.95
CA ALA A 232 5.84 -8.04 3.52
C ALA A 232 6.59 -9.34 3.91
N SER A 233 7.75 -9.24 4.54
CA SER A 233 8.51 -10.42 4.96
C SER A 233 7.82 -11.20 6.08
N ARG A 234 7.96 -12.54 6.06
CA ARG A 234 7.31 -13.44 7.03
C ARG A 234 7.56 -13.04 8.50
N PRO A 235 8.79 -12.66 8.94
CA PRO A 235 9.03 -12.25 10.32
C PRO A 235 8.23 -11.01 10.74
N VAL A 236 8.09 -10.01 9.87
CA VAL A 236 7.31 -8.79 10.14
C VAL A 236 5.82 -9.11 10.21
N LEU A 237 5.31 -9.91 9.25
CA LEU A 237 3.91 -10.34 9.23
C LEU A 237 3.54 -11.15 10.48
N ARG A 238 4.40 -12.10 10.92
CA ARG A 238 4.18 -12.88 12.15
C ARG A 238 4.26 -12.03 13.41
N PHE A 239 5.11 -11.03 13.43
CA PHE A 239 5.15 -10.06 14.52
C PHE A 239 3.84 -9.27 14.64
N ALA A 240 3.32 -8.75 13.54
CA ALA A 240 2.04 -8.04 13.51
C ALA A 240 0.86 -8.96 13.91
N GLU A 241 0.84 -10.21 13.43
CA GLU A 241 -0.14 -11.23 13.84
C GLU A 241 -0.08 -11.48 15.36
N ALA A 242 1.11 -11.59 15.94
CA ALA A 242 1.29 -11.82 17.38
C ALA A 242 0.75 -10.65 18.22
N LEU A 243 0.90 -9.40 17.76
CA LEU A 243 0.32 -8.23 18.43
C LEU A 243 -1.20 -8.27 18.42
N MET A 244 -1.80 -8.56 17.26
CA MET A 244 -3.25 -8.68 17.13
C MET A 244 -3.79 -9.87 17.94
N ALA A 245 -3.08 -10.99 17.97
CA ALA A 245 -3.44 -12.14 18.79
C ALA A 245 -3.41 -11.82 20.29
N SER A 246 -2.41 -11.03 20.72
CA SER A 246 -2.31 -10.60 22.11
C SER A 246 -3.50 -9.74 22.53
N ALA A 247 -3.94 -8.83 21.67
CA ALA A 247 -5.13 -8.02 21.93
C ALA A 247 -6.42 -8.87 21.88
N ALA A 248 -6.56 -9.77 20.90
CA ALA A 248 -7.72 -10.66 20.81
C ALA A 248 -7.83 -11.59 22.03
N SER A 249 -6.70 -11.94 22.67
CA SER A 249 -6.69 -12.75 23.89
C SER A 249 -7.40 -12.08 25.08
N LEU A 250 -7.48 -10.74 25.14
CA LEU A 250 -8.24 -10.00 26.14
C LEU A 250 -9.74 -10.33 26.06
N GLY A 251 -10.25 -10.60 24.87
CA GLY A 251 -11.61 -11.09 24.62
C GLY A 251 -11.69 -12.61 24.44
N LYS A 252 -10.80 -13.38 25.07
CA LYS A 252 -10.74 -14.86 25.04
C LYS A 252 -10.55 -15.46 23.63
N GLY A 253 -10.06 -14.66 22.68
CA GLY A 253 -9.83 -15.13 21.30
C GLY A 253 -11.10 -15.41 20.51
N THR A 254 -12.26 -14.91 20.93
CA THR A 254 -13.53 -15.07 20.20
C THR A 254 -13.46 -14.41 18.82
N PRO A 255 -14.27 -14.84 17.83
CA PRO A 255 -14.33 -14.18 16.52
C PRO A 255 -14.58 -12.67 16.62
N ALA A 256 -15.40 -12.21 17.55
CA ALA A 256 -15.65 -10.79 17.79
C ALA A 256 -14.43 -10.07 18.37
N ALA A 257 -13.65 -10.72 19.23
CA ALA A 257 -12.40 -10.16 19.77
C ALA A 257 -11.32 -10.05 18.68
N TRP A 258 -11.20 -11.05 17.80
CA TRP A 258 -10.35 -10.99 16.63
C TRP A 258 -10.79 -9.90 15.65
N TRP A 259 -12.09 -9.78 15.41
CA TRP A 259 -12.67 -8.76 14.55
C TRP A 259 -12.30 -7.35 15.03
N LEU A 260 -12.49 -7.03 16.33
CA LEU A 260 -12.08 -5.75 16.90
C LEU A 260 -10.56 -5.56 16.87
N SER A 261 -9.80 -6.57 17.27
CA SER A 261 -8.34 -6.50 17.30
C SER A 261 -7.77 -6.18 15.93
N VAL A 262 -8.24 -6.87 14.89
CA VAL A 262 -7.74 -6.65 13.53
C VAL A 262 -8.14 -5.27 13.02
N LEU A 263 -9.41 -4.86 13.19
CA LEU A 263 -9.92 -3.60 12.64
C LEU A 263 -9.41 -2.35 13.37
N ILE A 264 -8.83 -2.50 14.56
CA ILE A 264 -8.19 -1.39 15.29
C ILE A 264 -6.67 -1.44 15.14
N ILE A 265 -6.04 -2.60 15.34
CA ILE A 265 -4.58 -2.69 15.42
C ILE A 265 -3.93 -2.75 14.04
N ALA A 266 -4.51 -3.47 13.05
CA ALA A 266 -3.93 -3.53 11.72
C ALA A 266 -3.82 -2.13 11.08
N PRO A 267 -4.85 -1.26 11.11
CA PRO A 267 -4.74 0.11 10.63
C PRO A 267 -3.62 0.91 11.29
N VAL A 268 -3.52 0.83 12.61
CA VAL A 268 -2.46 1.54 13.36
C VAL A 268 -1.08 1.01 13.00
N LEU A 269 -0.93 -0.32 12.87
CA LEU A 269 0.31 -0.92 12.39
C LEU A 269 0.66 -0.47 10.96
N GLY A 270 -0.35 -0.17 10.14
CA GLY A 270 -0.16 0.37 8.80
C GLY A 270 0.76 1.58 8.75
N SER A 271 0.74 2.43 9.78
CA SER A 271 1.66 3.55 9.91
C SER A 271 3.13 3.17 10.15
N PHE A 272 3.43 1.91 10.43
CA PHE A 272 4.80 1.45 10.73
C PHE A 272 5.29 0.39 9.74
N ILE A 273 4.37 -0.41 9.21
CA ILE A 273 4.68 -1.52 8.27
C ILE A 273 4.11 -1.27 6.88
N THR A 274 3.61 -0.07 6.58
CA THR A 274 2.88 0.36 5.39
C THR A 274 1.43 -0.16 5.29
N GLU A 275 0.57 0.64 4.64
CA GLU A 275 -0.84 0.29 4.43
C GLU A 275 -1.05 -1.02 3.67
N PRO A 276 -0.31 -1.34 2.57
CA PRO A 276 -0.50 -2.59 1.86
C PRO A 276 -0.17 -3.83 2.70
N ALA A 277 0.86 -3.77 3.54
CA ALA A 277 1.19 -4.86 4.45
C ALA A 277 0.09 -5.04 5.51
N ALA A 278 -0.39 -3.94 6.10
CA ALA A 278 -1.47 -3.94 7.09
C ALA A 278 -2.79 -4.46 6.50
N MET A 279 -3.15 -4.05 5.28
CA MET A 279 -4.30 -4.55 4.54
C MET A 279 -4.23 -6.06 4.32
N THR A 280 -3.08 -6.54 3.84
CA THR A 280 -2.87 -7.98 3.57
C THR A 280 -3.02 -8.80 4.84
N ILE A 281 -2.34 -8.42 5.94
CA ILE A 281 -2.43 -9.13 7.23
C ILE A 281 -3.85 -9.06 7.78
N GLY A 282 -4.45 -7.87 7.78
CA GLY A 282 -5.81 -7.65 8.27
C GLY A 282 -6.82 -8.52 7.52
N ALA A 283 -6.77 -8.54 6.20
CA ALA A 283 -7.63 -9.36 5.35
C ALA A 283 -7.42 -10.87 5.59
N LEU A 284 -6.17 -11.35 5.68
CA LEU A 284 -5.86 -12.75 5.94
C LEU A 284 -6.35 -13.19 7.32
N LEU A 285 -6.17 -12.36 8.35
CA LEU A 285 -6.65 -12.69 9.71
C LEU A 285 -8.18 -12.64 9.79
N LEU A 286 -8.83 -11.67 9.16
CA LEU A 286 -10.29 -11.64 9.06
C LEU A 286 -10.81 -12.85 8.28
N ALA A 287 -10.17 -13.24 7.19
CA ALA A 287 -10.51 -14.46 6.45
C ALA A 287 -10.49 -15.69 7.36
N LYS A 288 -9.40 -15.86 8.13
CA LYS A 288 -9.15 -17.02 9.00
C LYS A 288 -9.96 -17.00 10.29
N LYS A 289 -10.18 -15.85 10.90
CA LYS A 289 -10.75 -15.73 12.26
C LYS A 289 -12.20 -15.24 12.29
N PHE A 290 -12.72 -14.76 11.14
CA PHE A 290 -14.06 -14.19 11.07
C PHE A 290 -14.83 -14.66 9.83
N TYR A 291 -14.35 -14.42 8.59
CA TYR A 291 -15.11 -14.73 7.37
C TYR A 291 -15.34 -16.24 7.16
N ARG A 292 -14.45 -17.11 7.64
CA ARG A 292 -14.61 -18.56 7.56
C ARG A 292 -15.92 -19.07 8.20
N PHE A 293 -16.48 -18.30 9.13
CA PHE A 293 -17.74 -18.63 9.80
C PHE A 293 -18.98 -18.09 9.06
N ASN A 294 -18.85 -17.68 7.79
CA ASN A 294 -19.92 -17.22 6.94
C ASN A 294 -20.81 -16.13 7.58
N PRO A 295 -20.25 -14.94 7.93
CA PRO A 295 -21.04 -13.86 8.46
C PRO A 295 -22.16 -13.45 7.50
N PRO A 296 -23.29 -12.88 8.01
CA PRO A 296 -24.34 -12.33 7.15
C PRO A 296 -23.78 -11.32 6.14
N ASN A 297 -24.30 -11.33 4.91
CA ASN A 297 -23.76 -10.53 3.80
C ASN A 297 -23.62 -9.03 4.12
N ILE A 298 -24.57 -8.45 4.87
CA ILE A 298 -24.50 -7.06 5.33
C ILE A 298 -23.29 -6.85 6.26
N LEU A 299 -23.08 -7.74 7.24
CA LEU A 299 -21.93 -7.66 8.15
C LEU A 299 -20.60 -7.89 7.41
N ALA A 300 -20.60 -8.78 6.41
CA ALA A 300 -19.41 -9.04 5.58
C ALA A 300 -18.99 -7.76 4.81
N HIS A 301 -19.93 -7.10 4.12
CA HIS A 301 -19.64 -5.84 3.42
C HIS A 301 -19.29 -4.70 4.38
N ALA A 302 -19.99 -4.59 5.52
CA ALA A 302 -19.67 -3.60 6.55
C ALA A 302 -18.26 -3.80 7.12
N THR A 303 -17.84 -5.05 7.38
CA THR A 303 -16.49 -5.36 7.83
C THR A 303 -15.43 -4.99 6.79
N LEU A 304 -15.68 -5.28 5.51
CA LEU A 304 -14.77 -4.94 4.43
C LEU A 304 -14.63 -3.41 4.28
N GLY A 305 -15.75 -2.68 4.28
CA GLY A 305 -15.75 -1.22 4.20
C GLY A 305 -15.06 -0.58 5.41
N LEU A 306 -15.30 -1.09 6.61
CA LEU A 306 -14.63 -0.62 7.82
C LEU A 306 -13.10 -0.89 7.77
N LEU A 307 -12.69 -2.06 7.27
CA LEU A 307 -11.27 -2.37 7.07
C LEU A 307 -10.62 -1.37 6.11
N PHE A 308 -11.25 -1.11 4.98
CA PHE A 308 -10.71 -0.20 3.96
C PHE A 308 -10.56 1.23 4.48
N VAL A 309 -11.61 1.77 5.13
CA VAL A 309 -11.55 3.13 5.70
C VAL A 309 -10.49 3.21 6.80
N ASN A 310 -10.51 2.26 7.74
CA ASN A 310 -9.57 2.29 8.86
C ASN A 310 -8.12 2.16 8.40
N ILE A 311 -7.81 1.32 7.39
CA ILE A 311 -6.46 1.21 6.83
C ILE A 311 -6.05 2.53 6.17
N SER A 312 -6.93 3.15 5.39
CA SER A 312 -6.64 4.41 4.69
C SER A 312 -6.33 5.57 5.64
N ILE A 313 -7.12 5.72 6.74
CA ILE A 313 -6.82 6.77 7.73
C ILE A 313 -5.70 6.35 8.69
N GLY A 314 -5.53 5.04 8.91
CA GLY A 314 -4.56 4.48 9.85
C GLY A 314 -3.11 4.71 9.44
N GLY A 315 -2.83 4.89 8.15
CA GLY A 315 -1.49 5.22 7.64
C GLY A 315 -0.99 6.63 7.97
N THR A 316 -1.85 7.49 8.53
CA THR A 316 -1.53 8.93 8.74
C THR A 316 -0.77 9.25 10.03
N LEU A 317 -0.42 8.26 10.86
CA LEU A 317 0.36 8.51 12.08
C LEU A 317 1.83 8.87 11.79
N THR A 318 2.32 8.49 10.63
CA THR A 318 3.69 8.78 10.18
C THR A 318 3.67 9.43 8.80
N ASN A 319 4.78 10.07 8.43
CA ASN A 319 4.91 10.77 7.15
C ASN A 319 5.36 9.89 5.98
N PHE A 320 5.54 8.58 6.19
CA PHE A 320 6.14 7.67 5.21
C PHE A 320 5.30 6.44 4.86
N ALA A 321 4.27 6.12 5.66
CA ALA A 321 3.60 4.81 5.54
C ALA A 321 2.42 4.79 4.55
N ALA A 322 1.71 5.90 4.45
CA ALA A 322 0.58 6.07 3.55
C ALA A 322 1.00 6.77 2.26
N PRO A 323 0.76 6.20 1.07
CA PRO A 323 1.10 6.86 -0.19
C PRO A 323 0.60 8.31 -0.31
N PRO A 324 -0.65 8.65 0.05
CA PRO A 324 -1.13 10.04 -0.04
C PRO A 324 -0.39 11.02 0.88
N VAL A 325 0.14 10.55 1.99
CA VAL A 325 0.97 11.37 2.90
C VAL A 325 2.40 11.47 2.36
N LEU A 326 2.98 10.35 1.96
CA LEU A 326 4.34 10.28 1.45
C LEU A 326 4.56 11.23 0.25
N MET A 327 3.58 11.29 -0.66
CA MET A 327 3.66 12.13 -1.87
C MET A 327 3.69 13.64 -1.59
N VAL A 328 3.32 14.07 -0.40
CA VAL A 328 3.31 15.48 0.01
C VAL A 328 4.30 15.80 1.13
N ALA A 329 4.71 14.80 1.90
CA ALA A 329 5.47 15.01 3.13
C ALA A 329 6.84 15.65 2.88
N SER A 330 7.54 15.24 1.82
CA SER A 330 8.82 15.85 1.43
C SER A 330 8.65 17.28 0.88
N VAL A 331 7.59 17.52 0.10
CA VAL A 331 7.32 18.83 -0.53
C VAL A 331 6.87 19.86 0.49
N TRP A 332 6.10 19.43 1.51
CA TRP A 332 5.56 20.31 2.55
C TRP A 332 6.32 20.24 3.86
N GLU A 333 7.45 19.54 3.89
CA GLU A 333 8.31 19.36 5.06
C GLU A 333 7.58 18.80 6.29
N TRP A 334 6.61 17.89 6.06
CA TRP A 334 5.84 17.26 7.12
C TRP A 334 6.59 16.10 7.76
N SER A 335 6.94 16.27 9.02
CA SER A 335 7.62 15.25 9.83
C SER A 335 6.63 14.27 10.47
N THR A 336 7.12 13.13 10.99
CA THR A 336 6.30 12.20 11.77
C THR A 336 5.65 12.85 13.00
N PRO A 337 6.35 13.69 13.80
CA PRO A 337 5.70 14.47 14.86
C PRO A 337 4.56 15.36 14.37
N PHE A 338 4.75 16.05 13.24
CA PHE A 338 3.69 16.84 12.61
C PHE A 338 2.47 15.97 12.27
N MET A 339 2.69 14.82 11.61
CA MET A 339 1.60 13.90 11.27
C MET A 339 0.85 13.40 12.50
N LEU A 340 1.57 13.02 13.55
CA LEU A 340 0.95 12.55 14.78
C LEU A 340 0.10 13.62 15.45
N GLN A 341 0.58 14.88 15.48
CA GLN A 341 -0.10 16.02 16.10
C GLN A 341 -1.31 16.51 15.32
N HIS A 342 -1.30 16.44 13.99
CA HIS A 342 -2.35 17.02 13.15
C HIS A 342 -3.34 15.98 12.61
N PHE A 343 -2.88 14.77 12.32
CA PHE A 343 -3.67 13.70 11.71
C PHE A 343 -3.79 12.45 12.60
N GLY A 344 -2.68 11.95 13.11
CA GLY A 344 -2.59 10.62 13.69
C GLY A 344 -3.52 10.37 14.87
N TRP A 345 -3.58 11.26 15.85
CA TRP A 345 -4.46 11.10 17.00
C TRP A 345 -5.95 11.17 16.63
N LYS A 346 -6.31 11.99 15.61
CA LYS A 346 -7.68 12.06 15.08
C LYS A 346 -8.06 10.77 14.36
N ALA A 347 -7.13 10.22 13.58
CA ALA A 347 -7.29 8.92 12.94
C ALA A 347 -7.49 7.80 13.97
N LEU A 348 -6.71 7.79 15.04
CA LEU A 348 -6.88 6.82 16.13
C LEU A 348 -8.28 6.89 16.74
N ILE A 349 -8.78 8.09 17.03
CA ILE A 349 -10.16 8.29 17.53
C ILE A 349 -11.17 7.78 16.50
N ALA A 350 -11.00 8.11 15.23
CA ALA A 350 -11.91 7.68 14.16
C ALA A 350 -11.92 6.15 14.00
N ILE A 351 -10.77 5.49 14.03
CA ILE A 351 -10.63 4.03 13.96
C ILE A 351 -11.34 3.35 15.11
N VAL A 352 -11.10 3.81 16.34
CA VAL A 352 -11.74 3.23 17.52
C VAL A 352 -13.24 3.49 17.50
N LEU A 353 -13.68 4.72 17.24
CA LEU A 353 -15.08 5.10 17.22
C LEU A 353 -15.87 4.34 16.15
N SER A 354 -15.37 4.28 14.91
CA SER A 354 -16.02 3.54 13.82
C SER A 354 -16.10 2.04 14.12
N SER A 355 -15.03 1.45 14.68
CA SER A 355 -15.01 0.04 15.07
C SER A 355 -16.00 -0.26 16.22
N VAL A 356 -16.08 0.63 17.22
CA VAL A 356 -17.04 0.49 18.34
C VAL A 356 -18.48 0.67 17.85
N VAL A 357 -18.75 1.67 17.01
CA VAL A 357 -20.10 1.88 16.42
C VAL A 357 -20.55 0.63 15.66
N TYR A 358 -19.69 0.07 14.80
CA TYR A 358 -20.03 -1.14 14.06
C TYR A 358 -20.17 -2.37 14.96
N PHE A 359 -19.34 -2.48 15.99
CA PHE A 359 -19.47 -3.55 16.99
C PHE A 359 -20.83 -3.48 17.69
N LEU A 360 -21.28 -2.31 18.09
CA LEU A 360 -22.58 -2.12 18.76
C LEU A 360 -23.75 -2.38 17.81
N VAL A 361 -23.68 -1.88 16.58
CA VAL A 361 -24.73 -2.08 15.55
C VAL A 361 -24.86 -3.57 15.21
N PHE A 362 -23.74 -4.25 15.01
CA PHE A 362 -23.73 -5.64 14.56
C PHE A 362 -23.57 -6.67 15.69
N ARG A 363 -23.65 -6.25 16.97
CA ARG A 363 -23.41 -7.13 18.12
C ARG A 363 -24.16 -8.47 18.06
N LYS A 364 -25.44 -8.46 17.66
CA LYS A 364 -26.26 -9.67 17.53
C LYS A 364 -25.76 -10.61 16.43
N ALA A 365 -25.28 -10.04 15.33
CA ALA A 365 -24.73 -10.83 14.23
C ALA A 365 -23.35 -11.39 14.59
N LEU A 366 -22.52 -10.61 15.32
CA LEU A 366 -21.22 -11.04 15.83
C LEU A 366 -21.36 -12.17 16.87
N THR A 367 -22.39 -12.13 17.74
CA THR A 367 -22.67 -13.24 18.68
C THR A 367 -23.02 -14.50 17.91
N ARG A 368 -23.88 -14.44 16.87
CA ARG A 368 -24.19 -15.60 16.04
C ARG A 368 -22.96 -16.21 15.35
N VAL A 369 -22.03 -15.35 14.91
CA VAL A 369 -20.75 -15.83 14.33
C VAL A 369 -19.89 -16.53 15.39
N ALA A 370 -19.93 -16.07 16.65
CA ALA A 370 -19.26 -16.73 17.75
C ALA A 370 -19.86 -18.09 18.08
N ASP A 371 -21.22 -18.18 18.14
CA ASP A 371 -21.94 -19.44 18.35
C ASP A 371 -21.62 -20.49 17.27
N LEU A 372 -21.48 -20.03 16.00
CA LEU A 372 -21.06 -20.91 14.90
C LEU A 372 -19.60 -21.38 15.04
N ALA A 373 -18.74 -20.56 15.62
CA ALA A 373 -17.34 -20.90 15.83
C ALA A 373 -17.19 -21.97 16.93
N ASP A 374 -17.99 -21.91 18.00
CA ASP A 374 -17.96 -22.87 19.10
C ASP A 374 -18.41 -24.28 18.67
N GLY A 375 -19.19 -24.39 17.56
CA GLY A 375 -19.64 -25.66 16.99
C GLY A 375 -18.69 -26.28 15.97
N VAL A 376 -17.64 -25.61 15.56
CA VAL A 376 -16.66 -26.13 14.61
C VAL A 376 -15.42 -26.58 15.37
N GLU A 377 -15.30 -27.88 15.63
CA GLU A 377 -14.02 -28.47 16.06
C GLU A 377 -12.93 -28.13 15.03
N ASP A 378 -11.73 -27.82 15.50
CA ASP A 378 -10.54 -27.47 14.69
C ASP A 378 -10.01 -28.64 13.80
N GLY A 379 -10.89 -29.56 13.43
CA GLY A 379 -10.65 -30.70 12.58
C GLY A 379 -10.83 -30.36 11.09
N ASN A 380 -9.71 -30.18 10.43
CA ASN A 380 -9.58 -30.12 8.97
C ASN A 380 -9.75 -28.74 8.31
N SER A 381 -8.81 -27.85 8.54
CA SER A 381 -8.59 -26.74 7.60
C SER A 381 -7.71 -27.21 6.44
N ASP A 382 -8.30 -27.82 5.39
CA ASP A 382 -7.63 -28.09 4.10
C ASP A 382 -7.20 -26.81 3.34
N ALA A 383 -7.20 -25.69 4.03
CA ALA A 383 -6.67 -24.41 3.59
C ALA A 383 -5.44 -24.01 4.43
N ALA A 384 -4.64 -24.96 4.86
CA ALA A 384 -3.28 -24.64 5.27
C ALA A 384 -2.56 -24.11 4.03
N SER A 385 -2.60 -22.80 3.84
CA SER A 385 -1.81 -22.19 2.79
C SER A 385 -0.36 -22.59 3.03
N TRP A 386 0.38 -22.91 1.98
CA TRP A 386 1.83 -23.14 1.97
C TRP A 386 2.62 -22.07 2.78
N GLN A 387 2.01 -20.97 3.16
CA GLN A 387 2.52 -19.90 4.03
C GLN A 387 2.53 -20.27 5.52
N GLU A 388 1.76 -21.27 5.95
CA GLU A 388 1.74 -21.73 7.33
C GLU A 388 2.84 -22.77 7.60
N ARG A 389 4.10 -22.39 7.41
CA ARG A 389 5.19 -23.17 8.00
C ARG A 389 5.06 -23.05 9.51
N GLU A 390 4.88 -24.18 10.21
CA GLU A 390 4.80 -24.25 11.67
C GLU A 390 6.11 -23.90 12.38
N THR A 391 7.22 -23.80 11.63
CA THR A 391 8.53 -23.47 12.19
C THR A 391 8.54 -22.09 12.83
N GLN A 392 8.83 -22.07 14.12
CA GLN A 392 8.97 -20.82 14.88
C GLN A 392 10.12 -19.99 14.31
N ILE A 393 9.86 -18.70 14.17
CA ILE A 393 10.88 -17.72 13.75
C ILE A 393 11.63 -17.27 15.01
N PRO A 394 12.98 -17.39 15.04
CA PRO A 394 13.77 -16.89 16.15
C PRO A 394 13.56 -15.37 16.34
N ILE A 395 13.47 -14.92 17.58
CA ILE A 395 13.22 -13.50 17.92
C ILE A 395 14.28 -12.59 17.29
N TRP A 396 15.55 -13.03 17.25
CA TRP A 396 16.62 -12.24 16.66
C TRP A 396 16.44 -12.01 15.15
N VAL A 397 15.87 -12.98 14.41
CA VAL A 397 15.55 -12.82 12.99
C VAL A 397 14.49 -11.72 12.82
N THR A 398 13.43 -11.76 13.63
CA THR A 398 12.39 -10.71 13.63
C THR A 398 12.99 -9.35 14.01
N ALA A 399 13.85 -9.29 15.02
CA ALA A 399 14.50 -8.05 15.44
C ALA A 399 15.37 -7.44 14.32
N VAL A 400 16.11 -8.26 13.57
CA VAL A 400 16.91 -7.81 12.43
C VAL A 400 16.02 -7.27 11.30
N HIS A 401 14.86 -7.91 11.01
CA HIS A 401 13.91 -7.39 10.02
C HIS A 401 13.33 -6.03 10.43
N LEU A 402 12.93 -5.89 11.69
CA LEU A 402 12.47 -4.61 12.24
C LEU A 402 13.59 -3.56 12.21
N GLY A 403 14.84 -3.98 12.42
CA GLY A 403 16.03 -3.12 12.28
C GLY A 403 16.22 -2.60 10.85
N PHE A 404 16.05 -3.46 9.83
CA PHE A 404 16.09 -3.03 8.42
C PHE A 404 14.94 -2.09 8.07
N LEU A 405 13.75 -2.34 8.61
CA LEU A 405 12.59 -1.47 8.43
C LEU A 405 12.85 -0.09 9.05
N ALA A 406 13.35 -0.05 10.29
CA ALA A 406 13.73 1.18 10.97
C ALA A 406 14.85 1.93 10.23
N TRP A 407 15.86 1.21 9.72
CA TRP A 407 16.92 1.78 8.88
C TRP A 407 16.38 2.43 7.63
N THR A 408 15.48 1.75 6.91
CA THR A 408 14.85 2.28 5.70
C THR A 408 14.09 3.58 5.99
N VAL A 409 13.33 3.63 7.08
CA VAL A 409 12.61 4.84 7.52
C VAL A 409 13.59 5.95 7.89
N TYR A 410 14.60 5.63 8.68
CA TYR A 410 15.60 6.61 9.13
C TYR A 410 16.36 7.24 7.96
N THR A 411 16.60 6.47 6.91
CA THR A 411 17.35 6.91 5.72
C THR A 411 16.46 7.28 4.53
N ALA A 412 15.16 7.51 4.74
CA ALA A 412 14.16 7.72 3.67
C ALA A 412 14.54 8.82 2.66
N HIS A 413 15.22 9.88 3.11
CA HIS A 413 15.69 10.99 2.27
C HIS A 413 17.05 10.71 1.60
N PHE A 414 17.67 9.55 1.85
CA PHE A 414 18.99 9.18 1.33
C PHE A 414 18.89 7.88 0.51
N PRO A 415 18.55 7.95 -0.80
CA PRO A 415 18.33 6.76 -1.64
C PRO A 415 19.47 5.75 -1.61
N VAL A 416 20.71 6.21 -1.64
CA VAL A 416 21.88 5.34 -1.61
C VAL A 416 21.93 4.48 -0.33
N LEU A 417 21.51 5.05 0.82
CA LEU A 417 21.53 4.36 2.12
C LEU A 417 20.39 3.35 2.25
N PHE A 418 19.14 3.71 1.90
CA PHE A 418 18.05 2.75 2.02
C PHE A 418 18.10 1.68 0.94
N ILE A 419 18.55 1.97 -0.27
CA ILE A 419 18.78 0.95 -1.31
C ILE A 419 19.93 0.03 -0.90
N GLY A 420 21.04 0.59 -0.39
CA GLY A 420 22.16 -0.20 0.16
C GLY A 420 21.70 -1.10 1.31
N GLY A 421 20.90 -0.57 2.24
CA GLY A 421 20.26 -1.33 3.32
C GLY A 421 19.37 -2.46 2.80
N PHE A 422 18.61 -2.22 1.73
CA PHE A 422 17.79 -3.23 1.09
C PHE A 422 18.60 -4.37 0.47
N LEU A 423 19.75 -4.08 -0.15
CA LEU A 423 20.66 -5.11 -0.66
C LEU A 423 21.20 -5.99 0.48
N PHE A 424 21.56 -5.40 1.63
CA PHE A 424 21.93 -6.16 2.82
C PHE A 424 20.78 -7.00 3.36
N PHE A 425 19.55 -6.46 3.35
CA PHE A 425 18.34 -7.20 3.71
C PHE A 425 18.13 -8.42 2.81
N LEU A 426 18.29 -8.28 1.50
CA LEU A 426 18.18 -9.41 0.56
C LEU A 426 19.25 -10.47 0.83
N ALA A 427 20.49 -10.08 1.12
CA ALA A 427 21.56 -11.01 1.51
C ALA A 427 21.22 -11.72 2.84
N PHE A 428 20.67 -11.00 3.81
CA PHE A 428 20.22 -11.57 5.08
C PHE A 428 19.08 -12.59 4.90
N ILE A 429 18.12 -12.33 4.01
CA ILE A 429 17.06 -13.30 3.67
C ILE A 429 17.64 -14.58 3.10
N ILE A 430 18.62 -14.49 2.19
CA ILE A 430 19.29 -15.67 1.64
C ILE A 430 19.98 -16.47 2.74
N ALA A 431 20.68 -15.80 3.64
CA ALA A 431 21.37 -16.43 4.77
C ALA A 431 20.42 -17.10 5.79
N THR A 432 19.19 -16.59 5.90
CA THR A 432 18.16 -17.08 6.83
C THR A 432 16.98 -17.76 6.10
N ARG A 433 17.19 -18.27 4.89
CA ARG A 433 16.16 -18.81 3.99
C ARG A 433 15.21 -19.82 4.64
N HIS A 434 15.71 -20.62 5.58
CA HIS A 434 14.90 -21.62 6.29
C HIS A 434 13.84 -21.00 7.22
N HIS A 435 13.99 -19.75 7.62
CA HIS A 435 13.00 -19.00 8.40
C HIS A 435 12.14 -18.07 7.54
N GLN A 436 12.46 -17.93 6.26
CA GLN A 436 11.81 -16.99 5.34
C GLN A 436 10.82 -17.67 4.40
N ASN A 437 9.93 -16.86 3.84
CA ASN A 437 9.27 -17.16 2.58
C ASN A 437 10.04 -16.43 1.46
N GLU A 438 9.76 -16.79 0.22
CA GLU A 438 10.27 -16.01 -0.91
C GLU A 438 9.72 -14.59 -0.84
N VAL A 439 10.62 -13.61 -1.05
CA VAL A 439 10.21 -12.19 -1.08
C VAL A 439 9.44 -11.94 -2.36
N SER A 440 8.16 -11.66 -2.23
CA SER A 440 7.35 -11.23 -3.36
C SER A 440 7.63 -9.76 -3.65
N LEU A 441 8.35 -9.49 -4.74
CA LEU A 441 8.63 -8.13 -5.20
C LEU A 441 7.56 -7.58 -6.16
N ARG A 442 6.66 -8.43 -6.66
CA ARG A 442 5.67 -8.03 -7.69
C ARG A 442 4.80 -6.87 -7.21
N SER A 443 4.13 -7.00 -6.07
CA SER A 443 3.26 -5.95 -5.57
C SER A 443 4.02 -4.67 -5.19
N PRO A 444 5.15 -4.70 -4.46
CA PRO A 444 5.97 -3.52 -4.23
C PRO A 444 6.38 -2.79 -5.51
N ILE A 445 6.86 -3.52 -6.53
CA ILE A 445 7.28 -2.93 -7.81
C ILE A 445 6.09 -2.29 -8.53
N LEU A 446 4.92 -2.93 -8.57
CA LEU A 446 3.74 -2.37 -9.21
C LEU A 446 3.29 -1.07 -8.53
N VAL A 447 3.27 -1.02 -7.21
CA VAL A 447 2.92 0.21 -6.47
C VAL A 447 3.96 1.31 -6.71
N GLY A 448 5.27 0.99 -6.68
CA GLY A 448 6.31 1.96 -7.02
C GLY A 448 6.21 2.46 -8.47
N PHE A 449 5.89 1.57 -9.42
CA PHE A 449 5.65 1.92 -10.82
C PHE A 449 4.43 2.83 -10.98
N PHE A 450 3.33 2.56 -10.28
CA PHE A 450 2.16 3.42 -10.21
C PHE A 450 2.52 4.83 -9.70
N LEU A 451 3.22 4.91 -8.57
CA LEU A 451 3.61 6.20 -7.98
C LEU A 451 4.58 6.97 -8.88
N ALA A 452 5.55 6.30 -9.52
CA ALA A 452 6.44 6.92 -10.48
C ALA A 452 5.67 7.48 -11.69
N ALA A 453 4.73 6.71 -12.23
CA ALA A 453 3.88 7.17 -13.32
C ALA A 453 2.99 8.36 -12.90
N LEU A 454 2.50 8.34 -11.65
CA LEU A 454 1.73 9.43 -11.09
C LEU A 454 2.56 10.72 -10.99
N VAL A 455 3.84 10.61 -10.59
CA VAL A 455 4.78 11.74 -10.58
C VAL A 455 4.92 12.34 -11.99
N ILE A 456 5.04 11.48 -13.01
CA ILE A 456 5.20 11.90 -14.39
C ILE A 456 3.92 12.60 -14.92
N HIS A 457 2.76 11.97 -14.74
CA HIS A 457 1.50 12.55 -15.22
C HIS A 457 1.09 13.78 -14.44
N GLY A 458 1.19 13.73 -13.11
CA GLY A 458 0.71 14.78 -12.22
C GLY A 458 1.53 16.06 -12.34
N GLY A 459 2.85 15.95 -12.62
CA GLY A 459 3.69 17.11 -12.86
C GLY A 459 3.27 17.95 -14.08
N CYS A 460 2.52 17.37 -15.01
CA CYS A 460 1.94 18.07 -16.16
C CYS A 460 0.54 18.68 -15.87
N GLN A 461 0.02 18.61 -14.63
CA GLN A 461 -1.34 19.04 -14.31
C GLN A 461 -1.41 20.38 -13.56
N ALA A 462 -0.29 20.96 -13.16
CA ALA A 462 -0.24 22.21 -12.38
C ALA A 462 -0.99 23.37 -13.05
N TRP A 463 -1.07 23.40 -14.39
CA TRP A 463 -1.69 24.46 -15.18
C TRP A 463 -3.18 24.68 -14.87
N TRP A 464 -3.92 23.63 -14.50
CA TRP A 464 -5.34 23.72 -14.18
C TRP A 464 -5.63 23.49 -12.69
N ILE A 465 -4.85 22.64 -12.02
CA ILE A 465 -5.13 22.27 -10.64
C ILE A 465 -4.89 23.44 -9.68
N ALA A 466 -3.85 24.24 -9.92
CA ALA A 466 -3.51 25.37 -9.07
C ALA A 466 -4.64 26.42 -9.00
N PRO A 467 -5.16 26.96 -10.13
CA PRO A 467 -6.27 27.91 -10.05
C PRO A 467 -7.55 27.30 -9.48
N VAL A 468 -7.81 26.01 -9.71
CA VAL A 468 -8.97 25.33 -9.12
C VAL A 468 -8.86 25.23 -7.60
N ILE A 469 -7.75 24.70 -7.07
CA ILE A 469 -7.57 24.56 -5.62
C ILE A 469 -7.62 25.93 -4.93
N MET A 470 -6.96 26.94 -5.48
CA MET A 470 -6.92 28.28 -4.89
C MET A 470 -8.27 29.02 -4.94
N SER A 471 -9.21 28.57 -5.78
CA SER A 471 -10.57 29.13 -5.82
C SER A 471 -11.53 28.52 -4.81
N LEU A 472 -11.15 27.43 -4.14
CA LEU A 472 -12.01 26.66 -3.23
C LEU A 472 -11.67 26.97 -1.77
N GLY A 473 -12.69 27.01 -0.91
CA GLY A 473 -12.49 27.09 0.54
C GLY A 473 -12.17 25.71 1.13
N ASP A 474 -11.52 25.69 2.31
CA ASP A 474 -10.98 24.48 2.95
C ASP A 474 -12.02 23.35 3.13
N GLN A 475 -13.25 23.68 3.53
CA GLN A 475 -14.33 22.68 3.69
C GLN A 475 -14.73 22.05 2.36
N THR A 476 -14.80 22.87 1.30
CA THR A 476 -15.09 22.39 -0.06
C THR A 476 -13.95 21.53 -0.59
N LEU A 477 -12.71 21.89 -0.30
CA LEU A 477 -11.53 21.10 -0.65
C LEU A 477 -11.54 19.75 0.05
N MET A 478 -11.81 19.72 1.35
CA MET A 478 -11.86 18.47 2.11
C MET A 478 -12.98 17.53 1.61
N LEU A 479 -14.19 18.08 1.39
CA LEU A 479 -15.30 17.30 0.88
C LEU A 479 -15.04 16.86 -0.57
N GLY A 480 -14.54 17.77 -1.40
CA GLY A 480 -14.17 17.49 -2.79
C GLY A 480 -13.11 16.41 -2.90
N ALA A 481 -12.03 16.48 -2.10
CA ALA A 481 -11.00 15.46 -2.03
C ALA A 481 -11.57 14.11 -1.58
N THR A 482 -12.47 14.08 -0.58
CA THR A 482 -13.12 12.84 -0.12
C THR A 482 -13.95 12.19 -1.24
N ILE A 483 -14.72 12.98 -1.98
CA ILE A 483 -15.57 12.48 -3.07
C ILE A 483 -14.71 12.04 -4.26
N LEU A 484 -13.74 12.88 -4.68
CA LEU A 484 -12.88 12.57 -5.83
C LEU A 484 -12.03 11.33 -5.59
N THR A 485 -11.59 11.10 -4.35
CA THR A 485 -10.86 9.89 -3.98
C THR A 485 -11.70 8.62 -4.18
N ALA A 486 -13.02 8.66 -4.04
CA ALA A 486 -13.86 7.51 -4.34
C ALA A 486 -13.77 7.06 -5.82
N PHE A 487 -13.35 7.95 -6.72
CA PHE A 487 -13.22 7.71 -8.16
C PHE A 487 -11.77 7.69 -8.64
N ASN A 488 -10.81 7.95 -7.75
CA ASN A 488 -9.39 7.97 -8.08
C ASN A 488 -8.58 7.57 -6.84
N ASP A 489 -7.31 7.20 -7.02
CA ASP A 489 -6.42 6.90 -5.90
C ASP A 489 -6.14 8.15 -5.04
N ASN A 490 -6.10 7.96 -3.71
CA ASN A 490 -5.87 9.06 -2.76
C ASN A 490 -4.48 9.71 -2.92
N ALA A 491 -3.45 8.94 -3.31
CA ALA A 491 -2.12 9.49 -3.58
C ALA A 491 -2.13 10.41 -4.82
N ALA A 492 -2.98 10.12 -5.81
CA ALA A 492 -3.14 10.99 -6.98
C ALA A 492 -3.70 12.37 -6.57
N ILE A 493 -4.71 12.39 -5.70
CA ILE A 493 -5.33 13.64 -5.23
C ILE A 493 -4.33 14.49 -4.45
N THR A 494 -3.59 13.89 -3.54
CA THR A 494 -2.60 14.62 -2.72
C THR A 494 -1.40 15.08 -3.55
N TYR A 495 -0.91 14.23 -4.46
CA TYR A 495 0.19 14.61 -5.35
C TYR A 495 -0.17 15.79 -6.26
N LEU A 496 -1.39 15.84 -6.80
CA LEU A 496 -1.86 16.98 -7.58
C LEU A 496 -1.88 18.26 -6.74
N ALA A 497 -2.29 18.20 -5.47
CA ALA A 497 -2.25 19.36 -4.59
C ALA A 497 -0.82 19.80 -4.26
N ALA A 498 0.14 18.86 -4.19
CA ALA A 498 1.55 19.18 -3.98
C ALA A 498 2.18 20.00 -5.14
N GLN A 499 1.56 19.99 -6.32
CA GLN A 499 2.01 20.83 -7.45
C GLN A 499 1.58 22.30 -7.33
N VAL A 500 0.76 22.66 -6.31
CA VAL A 500 0.23 24.01 -6.14
C VAL A 500 1.15 24.81 -5.23
N GLN A 501 1.83 25.80 -5.80
CA GLN A 501 2.64 26.73 -5.03
C GLN A 501 1.77 27.71 -4.26
N GLY A 502 2.20 28.07 -3.05
CA GLY A 502 1.49 29.03 -2.21
C GLY A 502 0.16 28.52 -1.62
N ILE A 503 -0.11 27.22 -1.68
CA ILE A 503 -1.27 26.60 -1.02
C ILE A 503 -1.18 26.82 0.50
N SER A 504 -2.29 27.25 1.14
CA SER A 504 -2.33 27.51 2.58
C SER A 504 -2.20 26.22 3.41
N GLU A 505 -1.70 26.32 4.65
CA GLU A 505 -1.58 25.16 5.55
C GLU A 505 -2.93 24.51 5.83
N THR A 506 -4.00 25.30 5.93
CA THR A 506 -5.36 24.78 6.11
C THR A 506 -5.86 24.03 4.88
N ALA A 507 -5.55 24.51 3.68
CA ALA A 507 -5.89 23.84 2.42
C ALA A 507 -5.08 22.54 2.23
N LYS A 508 -3.78 22.53 2.57
CA LYS A 508 -2.93 21.33 2.60
C LYS A 508 -3.57 20.27 3.50
N TYR A 509 -3.91 20.66 4.74
CA TYR A 509 -4.58 19.80 5.68
C TYR A 509 -5.91 19.27 5.12
N ALA A 510 -6.76 20.13 4.59
CA ALA A 510 -8.07 19.78 4.06
C ALA A 510 -7.99 18.73 2.93
N VAL A 511 -7.06 18.92 1.98
CA VAL A 511 -6.88 17.98 0.86
C VAL A 511 -6.43 16.61 1.37
N VAL A 512 -5.41 16.54 2.24
CA VAL A 512 -4.90 15.26 2.75
C VAL A 512 -5.94 14.57 3.63
N ALA A 513 -6.57 15.30 4.55
CA ALA A 513 -7.64 14.75 5.39
C ALA A 513 -8.80 14.21 4.55
N GLY A 514 -9.21 14.93 3.50
CA GLY A 514 -10.23 14.48 2.56
C GLY A 514 -9.82 13.23 1.78
N ALA A 515 -8.62 13.24 1.23
CA ALA A 515 -8.10 12.12 0.44
C ALA A 515 -8.01 10.81 1.24
N VAL A 516 -7.44 10.84 2.46
CA VAL A 516 -7.35 9.64 3.30
C VAL A 516 -8.73 9.19 3.80
N THR A 517 -9.65 10.12 4.03
CA THR A 517 -11.03 9.80 4.42
C THR A 517 -11.80 9.09 3.32
N GLY A 518 -11.62 9.51 2.06
CA GLY A 518 -12.27 8.90 0.90
C GLY A 518 -11.70 7.55 0.49
N GLY A 519 -10.48 7.22 0.91
CA GLY A 519 -9.72 6.06 0.45
C GLY A 519 -10.33 4.69 0.73
N GLY A 520 -11.33 4.60 1.60
CA GLY A 520 -12.04 3.34 1.87
C GLY A 520 -13.35 3.15 1.10
N LEU A 521 -13.84 4.14 0.38
CA LEU A 521 -15.17 4.13 -0.24
C LEU A 521 -15.30 3.14 -1.41
N THR A 522 -14.22 2.94 -2.16
CA THR A 522 -14.18 2.01 -3.30
C THR A 522 -12.87 1.25 -3.34
N VAL A 523 -12.81 0.24 -4.20
CA VAL A 523 -11.58 -0.56 -4.37
C VAL A 523 -10.44 0.26 -4.97
N ILE A 524 -10.75 1.18 -5.87
CA ILE A 524 -9.74 2.01 -6.56
C ILE A 524 -9.32 3.24 -5.76
N ALA A 525 -10.01 3.55 -4.67
CA ALA A 525 -9.77 4.75 -3.87
C ALA A 525 -8.44 4.75 -3.11
N ASN A 526 -7.82 3.59 -2.92
CA ASN A 526 -6.52 3.46 -2.26
C ASN A 526 -5.81 2.20 -2.76
N ALA A 527 -4.53 2.30 -3.05
CA ALA A 527 -3.68 1.24 -3.61
C ALA A 527 -3.75 -0.13 -2.87
N PRO A 528 -3.84 -0.23 -1.53
CA PRO A 528 -3.96 -1.52 -0.84
C PRO A 528 -5.32 -2.21 -0.95
N ASN A 529 -6.39 -1.51 -1.35
CA ASN A 529 -7.76 -2.05 -1.37
C ASN A 529 -7.94 -3.27 -2.30
N PRO A 530 -7.35 -3.31 -3.51
CA PRO A 530 -7.43 -4.49 -4.38
C PRO A 530 -6.89 -5.76 -3.72
N ALA A 531 -5.82 -5.67 -2.93
CA ALA A 531 -5.27 -6.82 -2.20
C ALA A 531 -6.25 -7.34 -1.13
N GLY A 532 -6.86 -6.44 -0.36
CA GLY A 532 -7.91 -6.79 0.61
C GLY A 532 -9.12 -7.42 -0.06
N GLN A 533 -9.58 -6.86 -1.18
CA GLN A 533 -10.67 -7.41 -1.98
C GLN A 533 -10.34 -8.81 -2.51
N SER A 534 -9.17 -9.01 -3.10
CA SER A 534 -8.75 -10.29 -3.68
C SER A 534 -8.76 -11.40 -2.63
N ILE A 535 -8.21 -11.15 -1.43
CA ILE A 535 -8.15 -12.12 -0.33
C ILE A 535 -9.55 -12.50 0.16
N LEU A 536 -10.46 -11.52 0.27
CA LEU A 536 -11.77 -11.71 0.88
C LEU A 536 -12.88 -12.07 -0.11
N SER A 537 -12.69 -11.88 -1.42
CA SER A 537 -13.71 -12.11 -2.46
C SER A 537 -14.31 -13.50 -2.43
N ARG A 538 -13.55 -14.53 -2.11
CA ARG A 538 -13.99 -15.92 -2.01
C ARG A 538 -15.09 -16.18 -0.97
N PHE A 539 -15.28 -15.26 -0.02
CA PHE A 539 -16.31 -15.37 1.02
C PHE A 539 -17.63 -14.68 0.64
N PHE A 540 -17.71 -14.09 -0.55
CA PHE A 540 -18.90 -13.45 -1.09
C PHE A 540 -19.44 -14.30 -2.24
N LYS A 541 -20.61 -14.94 -2.04
CA LYS A 541 -21.21 -15.90 -3.01
C LYS A 541 -21.40 -15.31 -4.40
N ASP A 542 -21.83 -14.04 -4.46
CA ASP A 542 -22.11 -13.33 -5.71
C ASP A 542 -21.02 -12.30 -6.06
N GLY A 543 -19.83 -12.45 -5.45
CA GLY A 543 -18.77 -11.45 -5.49
C GLY A 543 -19.04 -10.26 -4.57
N ILE A 544 -18.03 -9.37 -4.45
CA ILE A 544 -18.17 -8.15 -3.65
C ILE A 544 -18.95 -7.12 -4.45
N SER A 545 -20.13 -6.75 -3.95
CA SER A 545 -20.96 -5.70 -4.56
C SER A 545 -20.30 -4.32 -4.34
N PRO A 546 -20.03 -3.54 -5.41
CA PRO A 546 -19.49 -2.18 -5.25
C PRO A 546 -20.37 -1.27 -4.39
N LEU A 547 -21.69 -1.37 -4.57
CA LEU A 547 -22.65 -0.62 -3.74
C LEU A 547 -22.65 -1.14 -2.29
N GLY A 548 -22.56 -2.45 -2.08
CA GLY A 548 -22.48 -3.04 -0.75
C GLY A 548 -21.22 -2.60 -0.02
N LEU A 549 -20.08 -2.51 -0.71
CA LEU A 549 -18.82 -1.98 -0.18
C LEU A 549 -18.97 -0.50 0.17
N ALA A 550 -19.46 0.33 -0.75
CA ALA A 550 -19.61 1.77 -0.53
C ALA A 550 -20.55 2.06 0.66
N LEU A 551 -21.68 1.36 0.77
CA LEU A 551 -22.59 1.48 1.92
C LEU A 551 -21.94 0.99 3.22
N GLY A 552 -21.14 -0.08 3.16
CA GLY A 552 -20.36 -0.58 4.29
C GLY A 552 -19.22 0.35 4.71
N ALA A 553 -18.71 1.17 3.82
CA ALA A 553 -17.68 2.17 4.11
C ALA A 553 -18.25 3.53 4.56
N LEU A 554 -19.51 3.82 4.24
CA LEU A 554 -20.09 5.17 4.38
C LEU A 554 -20.06 5.69 5.82
N VAL A 555 -20.50 4.89 6.79
CA VAL A 555 -20.53 5.34 8.21
C VAL A 555 -19.11 5.56 8.75
N PRO A 556 -18.14 4.66 8.59
CA PRO A 556 -16.75 4.93 8.97
C PRO A 556 -16.16 6.16 8.29
N THR A 557 -16.46 6.39 7.00
CA THR A 557 -16.02 7.58 6.26
C THR A 557 -16.60 8.86 6.87
N ILE A 558 -17.90 8.87 7.22
CA ILE A 558 -18.53 10.03 7.89
C ILE A 558 -17.88 10.28 9.26
N ILE A 559 -17.63 9.23 10.04
CA ILE A 559 -16.96 9.36 11.34
C ILE A 559 -15.55 9.93 11.17
N ALA A 560 -14.76 9.42 10.22
CA ALA A 560 -13.43 9.92 9.93
C ALA A 560 -13.46 11.39 9.47
N TYR A 561 -14.37 11.73 8.55
CA TYR A 561 -14.57 13.10 8.08
C TYR A 561 -14.85 14.06 9.24
N LEU A 562 -15.79 13.68 10.12
CA LEU A 562 -16.14 14.51 11.29
C LEU A 562 -14.98 14.61 12.29
N CYS A 563 -14.22 13.54 12.50
CA CYS A 563 -13.04 13.59 13.37
C CYS A 563 -11.97 14.54 12.80
N PHE A 564 -11.68 14.50 11.51
CA PHE A 564 -10.71 15.42 10.92
C PHE A 564 -11.21 16.86 10.86
N MET A 565 -12.50 17.08 10.65
CA MET A 565 -13.10 18.40 10.52
C MET A 565 -13.32 19.09 11.88
N LEU A 566 -13.82 18.36 12.90
CA LEU A 566 -14.29 18.96 14.14
C LEU A 566 -13.26 18.93 15.27
N LEU A 567 -12.33 17.97 15.27
CA LEU A 567 -11.31 17.92 16.32
C LEU A 567 -10.25 18.99 16.04
N PRO A 568 -9.71 19.65 17.10
CA PRO A 568 -8.82 20.78 16.93
C PRO A 568 -7.60 20.41 16.11
N SER A 569 -7.33 21.18 15.05
CA SER A 569 -6.06 21.18 14.34
C SER A 569 -5.22 22.28 14.95
N GLY A 570 -3.98 21.99 15.37
CA GLY A 570 -3.07 22.95 16.00
C GLY A 570 -2.70 24.19 15.16
N HIS A 571 -3.39 24.40 14.05
CA HIS A 571 -3.22 25.56 13.13
C HIS A 571 -4.01 26.79 13.59
N ALA A 572 -4.61 26.80 14.77
CA ALA A 572 -5.29 27.99 15.29
C ALA A 572 -4.23 29.02 15.71
N GLY A 573 -3.80 29.85 14.76
CA GLY A 573 -3.29 31.18 15.08
C GLY A 573 -1.79 31.44 15.04
N GLU A 574 -0.99 30.80 14.20
CA GLU A 574 0.23 31.47 13.76
C GLU A 574 -0.09 32.38 12.57
N PRO A 575 0.00 33.72 12.74
CA PRO A 575 -0.07 34.59 11.59
C PRO A 575 1.11 34.25 10.67
N VAL A 576 0.80 34.03 9.40
CA VAL A 576 1.80 33.91 8.32
C VAL A 576 2.81 35.04 8.52
N LYS A 577 4.04 34.72 8.96
CA LYS A 577 5.13 35.67 8.90
C LYS A 577 5.26 36.07 7.45
N ALA A 578 4.89 37.33 7.14
CA ALA A 578 5.16 37.90 5.85
C ALA A 578 6.65 37.67 5.53
N PRO A 579 6.99 37.29 4.30
CA PRO A 579 8.38 37.07 3.93
C PRO A 579 9.18 38.29 4.33
N GLU A 580 10.15 38.09 5.21
CA GLU A 580 11.08 39.11 5.65
C GLU A 580 11.75 39.65 4.40
N LYS A 581 11.46 40.93 4.07
CA LYS A 581 12.11 41.58 2.94
C LYS A 581 13.59 41.42 3.08
N ALA A 582 14.21 40.75 2.10
CA ALA A 582 15.66 40.66 2.03
C ALA A 582 16.25 42.08 2.27
N PRO A 583 17.26 42.21 3.13
CA PRO A 583 17.88 43.47 3.39
C PRO A 583 18.39 44.03 2.06
N ALA A 584 17.97 45.27 1.73
CA ALA A 584 18.44 45.97 0.55
C ALA A 584 19.97 45.97 0.57
N ALA A 585 20.58 45.39 -0.45
CA ALA A 585 22.02 45.46 -0.65
C ALA A 585 22.42 46.94 -0.74
N THR A 586 23.04 47.45 0.30
CA THR A 586 23.74 48.73 0.26
C THR A 586 24.99 48.52 -0.60
N GLU A 587 24.89 48.99 -1.84
CA GLU A 587 26.07 49.21 -2.69
C GLU A 587 26.98 50.23 -2.00
N GLU A 588 27.99 49.79 -1.28
CA GLU A 588 29.16 50.61 -0.93
C GLU A 588 30.03 50.76 -2.18
N VAL A 589 29.87 51.91 -2.85
CA VAL A 589 30.80 52.35 -3.88
C VAL A 589 32.11 52.75 -3.18
N GLN A 590 33.14 51.91 -3.23
CA GLN A 590 34.50 52.31 -2.92
C GLN A 590 35.08 53.16 -4.06
N PRO A 591 35.61 54.35 -3.79
CA PRO A 591 36.36 55.09 -4.81
C PRO A 591 37.71 54.44 -5.03
N ALA A 592 38.03 54.18 -6.28
CA ALA A 592 39.37 53.70 -6.70
C ALA A 592 40.44 54.81 -6.55
N PRO A 593 41.70 54.43 -6.30
CA PRO A 593 42.83 55.37 -6.22
C PRO A 593 43.28 55.93 -7.55
#